data_093fc83a65e50227d3a09d4c80795e59
#
_entry.id   093fc83a65e50227d3a09d4c80795e59
#
_cell.length_a   1.000
_cell.length_b   1.000
_cell.length_c   1.000
_cell.angle_alpha   90.00
_cell.angle_beta   90.00
_cell.angle_gamma   90.00
#
_symmetry.space_group_name_H-M   'P 1'
#
loop_
_entity.id
_entity.type
_entity.pdbx_description
1 polymer ?
#
loop_
_entity_poly.entity_id
_entity_poly.type
_entity_poly.pdbx_seq_one_letter_code
_entity_poly.pdbx_strand_id
1 'polypeptide(L)'
;MKILHFTSLSALLLLATIGQSQTNTVGTISYDPALAVDGYTLIYPHNQPHARLIDACGEVVHVWTNDSLRRPGNSAYLTPFGYLIWSHRPANFQRDPIWAGGGGAVIEGRTWDNTVQWNYTLNDSTGRLHHDFALTNAGTVLAIAWERIDSLDAIAAGRNPALLKDGELWSERL
;
A
#
# COMPACT_ATOMS: atom_id res chain seq x y z
N MET A 1 2.96 -24.82 75.86
CA MET A 1 4.02 -24.74 74.87
C MET A 1 3.41 -25.04 73.53
N LYS A 2 2.85 -24.01 72.88
CA LYS A 2 2.34 -24.05 71.47
C LYS A 2 2.39 -22.63 70.92
N ILE A 3 3.51 -22.24 70.36
CA ILE A 3 3.69 -21.07 69.54
C ILE A 3 4.59 -21.53 68.42
N LEU A 4 4.10 -21.56 67.26
CA LEU A 4 4.78 -21.42 65.95
C LEU A 4 3.84 -22.00 64.89
N HIS A 5 3.13 -21.14 64.18
CA HIS A 5 2.69 -21.42 62.78
C HIS A 5 1.83 -20.26 62.25
N PHE A 6 2.29 -19.01 62.43
CA PHE A 6 1.58 -17.87 61.87
C PHE A 6 2.38 -16.90 61.00
N THR A 7 3.56 -17.31 60.56
CA THR A 7 4.44 -16.40 59.78
C THR A 7 4.64 -16.79 58.32
N SER A 8 4.01 -17.87 57.82
CA SER A 8 4.23 -18.32 56.42
C SER A 8 3.15 -17.92 55.44
N LEU A 9 2.05 -17.33 55.88
CA LEU A 9 0.92 -17.00 54.99
C LEU A 9 0.97 -15.56 54.43
N SER A 10 1.73 -14.67 55.09
CA SER A 10 1.81 -13.26 54.66
C SER A 10 2.86 -13.00 53.57
N ALA A 11 3.78 -13.92 53.33
CA ALA A 11 4.82 -13.77 52.29
C ALA A 11 4.36 -14.22 50.91
N LEU A 12 3.26 -14.98 50.82
CA LEU A 12 2.76 -15.49 49.52
C LEU A 12 1.78 -14.56 48.81
N LEU A 13 1.28 -13.52 49.50
CA LEU A 13 0.33 -12.57 48.92
C LEU A 13 0.98 -11.35 48.24
N LEU A 14 2.29 -11.17 48.35
CA LEU A 14 2.97 -10.00 47.74
C LEU A 14 3.65 -10.31 46.40
N LEU A 15 3.54 -11.51 45.88
CA LEU A 15 4.14 -11.92 44.60
C LEU A 15 3.14 -11.98 43.43
N ALA A 16 1.91 -11.57 43.64
CA ALA A 16 0.84 -11.73 42.62
C ALA A 16 0.46 -10.46 41.87
N THR A 17 1.26 -9.39 41.90
CA THR A 17 0.89 -8.14 41.18
C THR A 17 2.01 -7.51 40.39
N ILE A 18 2.79 -8.30 39.69
CA ILE A 18 3.47 -7.81 38.49
C ILE A 18 2.84 -8.54 37.31
N GLY A 19 1.55 -8.32 37.14
CA GLY A 19 0.93 -8.45 35.83
C GLY A 19 1.58 -7.39 34.94
N GLN A 20 2.57 -7.75 34.16
CA GLN A 20 2.99 -6.85 33.08
C GLN A 20 1.77 -6.68 32.17
N SER A 21 1.18 -5.50 32.21
CA SER A 21 0.23 -5.09 31.20
C SER A 21 0.92 -5.26 29.86
N GLN A 22 0.49 -6.25 29.10
CA GLN A 22 0.97 -6.43 27.74
C GLN A 22 0.55 -5.15 26.99
N THR A 23 1.52 -4.35 26.58
CA THR A 23 1.26 -3.15 25.79
C THR A 23 0.60 -3.61 24.50
N ASN A 24 -0.60 -3.10 24.23
CA ASN A 24 -1.28 -3.39 22.98
C ASN A 24 -0.42 -2.83 21.82
N THR A 25 0.03 -3.71 20.93
CA THR A 25 0.86 -3.36 19.77
C THR A 25 0.05 -3.38 18.47
N VAL A 26 -1.26 -3.54 18.56
CA VAL A 26 -2.20 -3.60 17.43
C VAL A 26 -3.25 -2.52 17.57
N GLY A 27 -3.60 -1.89 16.47
CA GLY A 27 -4.53 -0.76 16.46
C GLY A 27 -3.84 0.57 16.80
N THR A 28 -4.61 1.54 17.27
CA THR A 28 -4.07 2.83 17.70
C THR A 28 -3.39 2.69 19.06
N ILE A 29 -2.08 2.81 19.07
CA ILE A 29 -1.26 2.64 20.29
C ILE A 29 -1.27 3.91 21.13
N SER A 30 -1.32 5.07 20.48
CA SER A 30 -1.36 6.38 21.12
C SER A 30 -2.19 7.34 20.28
N TYR A 31 -3.00 8.16 20.92
CA TYR A 31 -3.82 9.18 20.29
C TYR A 31 -3.87 10.41 21.17
N ASP A 32 -3.49 11.55 20.62
CA ASP A 32 -3.61 12.85 21.27
C ASP A 32 -4.62 13.71 20.48
N PRO A 33 -5.84 13.93 21.00
CA PRO A 33 -6.87 14.67 20.30
C PRO A 33 -6.52 16.15 20.08
N ALA A 34 -5.57 16.71 20.83
CA ALA A 34 -5.14 18.09 20.65
C ALA A 34 -4.18 18.26 19.46
N LEU A 35 -3.54 17.18 19.03
CA LEU A 35 -2.56 17.14 17.93
C LEU A 35 -3.08 16.41 16.70
N ALA A 36 -4.11 15.58 16.85
CA ALA A 36 -4.70 14.81 15.77
C ALA A 36 -5.69 15.66 14.96
N VAL A 37 -5.77 15.38 13.68
CA VAL A 37 -6.81 15.92 12.81
C VAL A 37 -7.99 14.95 12.81
N ASP A 38 -9.19 15.45 13.03
CA ASP A 38 -10.40 14.65 12.89
C ASP A 38 -10.53 14.14 11.46
N GLY A 39 -10.86 12.86 11.34
CA GLY A 39 -11.05 12.25 10.03
C GLY A 39 -10.70 10.76 10.00
N TYR A 40 -10.45 10.31 8.80
CA TYR A 40 -10.16 8.92 8.51
C TYR A 40 -8.81 8.78 7.81
N THR A 41 -8.16 7.64 8.00
CA THR A 41 -6.91 7.30 7.33
C THR A 41 -7.15 6.19 6.32
N LEU A 42 -6.80 6.44 5.06
CA LEU A 42 -6.79 5.41 4.03
C LEU A 42 -5.50 4.60 4.13
N ILE A 43 -5.62 3.29 4.29
CA ILE A 43 -4.49 2.36 4.36
C ILE A 43 -4.56 1.39 3.19
N TYR A 44 -3.47 1.30 2.42
CA TYR A 44 -3.32 0.35 1.34
C TYR A 44 -2.06 -0.48 1.55
N PRO A 45 -2.12 -1.57 2.34
CA PRO A 45 -0.96 -2.38 2.69
C PRO A 45 -0.38 -3.09 1.48
N HIS A 46 0.94 -3.02 1.31
CA HIS A 46 1.65 -3.46 0.11
C HIS A 46 1.53 -4.95 -0.23
N ASN A 47 1.13 -5.78 0.70
CA ASN A 47 1.00 -7.24 0.53
C ASN A 47 -0.43 -7.76 0.71
N GLN A 48 -1.42 -6.90 0.75
CA GLN A 48 -2.83 -7.26 0.91
C GLN A 48 -3.68 -6.68 -0.22
N PRO A 49 -4.63 -7.43 -0.78
CA PRO A 49 -5.47 -6.99 -1.89
C PRO A 49 -6.63 -6.07 -1.44
N HIS A 50 -6.48 -5.39 -0.33
CA HIS A 50 -7.53 -4.57 0.26
C HIS A 50 -7.02 -3.17 0.59
N ALA A 51 -7.81 -2.16 0.29
CA ALA A 51 -7.68 -0.84 0.89
C ALA A 51 -8.67 -0.72 2.06
N ARG A 52 -8.27 -0.08 3.13
CA ARG A 52 -9.09 0.12 4.33
C ARG A 52 -9.14 1.58 4.70
N LEU A 53 -10.29 2.02 5.10
CA LEU A 53 -10.48 3.29 5.76
C LEU A 53 -10.62 3.02 7.26
N ILE A 54 -9.80 3.65 8.07
CA ILE A 54 -9.84 3.51 9.53
C ILE A 54 -10.13 4.85 10.19
N ASP A 55 -10.76 4.81 11.33
CA ASP A 55 -10.97 5.98 12.19
C ASP A 55 -9.75 6.27 13.10
N ALA A 56 -9.87 7.30 13.93
CA ALA A 56 -8.83 7.69 14.87
C ALA A 56 -8.54 6.64 15.97
N CYS A 57 -9.49 5.75 16.24
CA CYS A 57 -9.31 4.63 17.18
C CYS A 57 -8.63 3.43 16.53
N GLY A 58 -8.44 3.45 15.21
CA GLY A 58 -7.88 2.34 14.43
C GLY A 58 -8.94 1.30 14.04
N GLU A 59 -10.22 1.59 14.23
CA GLU A 59 -11.31 0.72 13.82
C GLU A 59 -11.54 0.85 12.31
N VAL A 60 -11.74 -0.29 11.64
CA VAL A 60 -12.01 -0.33 10.21
C VAL A 60 -13.45 0.09 9.94
N VAL A 61 -13.62 1.23 9.29
CA VAL A 61 -14.94 1.76 8.93
C VAL A 61 -15.38 1.40 7.51
N HIS A 62 -14.43 1.11 6.64
CA HIS A 62 -14.72 0.66 5.27
C HIS A 62 -13.58 -0.17 4.66
N VAL A 63 -13.95 -1.08 3.74
CA VAL A 63 -12.99 -1.95 3.03
C VAL A 63 -13.34 -2.01 1.56
N TRP A 64 -12.36 -1.73 0.71
CA TRP A 64 -12.41 -2.07 -0.72
C TRP A 64 -11.58 -3.33 -0.96
N THR A 65 -12.16 -4.28 -1.66
CA THR A 65 -11.51 -5.55 -1.98
C THR A 65 -11.27 -5.65 -3.47
N ASN A 66 -10.06 -6.00 -3.85
CA ASN A 66 -9.76 -6.35 -5.23
C ASN A 66 -10.22 -7.79 -5.50
N ASP A 67 -11.25 -7.95 -6.33
CA ASP A 67 -11.86 -9.26 -6.65
C ASP A 67 -10.90 -10.22 -7.34
N SER A 68 -9.92 -9.69 -8.06
CA SER A 68 -8.87 -10.48 -8.72
C SER A 68 -7.72 -10.85 -7.78
N LEU A 69 -7.77 -10.47 -6.51
CA LEU A 69 -6.71 -10.64 -5.52
C LEU A 69 -5.33 -10.17 -6.02
N ARG A 70 -5.33 -9.18 -6.91
CA ARG A 70 -4.11 -8.58 -7.42
C ARG A 70 -3.36 -7.92 -6.27
N ARG A 71 -2.05 -8.01 -6.32
CA ARG A 71 -1.23 -7.29 -5.36
C ARG A 71 -1.38 -5.78 -5.52
N PRO A 72 -1.28 -5.02 -4.43
CA PRO A 72 -1.20 -3.58 -4.51
C PRO A 72 -0.13 -3.11 -5.49
N GLY A 73 -0.46 -2.07 -6.24
CA GLY A 73 0.52 -1.19 -6.81
C GLY A 73 1.19 -0.37 -5.70
N ASN A 74 1.36 0.94 -5.90
CA ASN A 74 1.99 1.75 -4.86
C ASN A 74 1.05 2.82 -4.29
N SER A 75 0.00 3.18 -5.02
CA SER A 75 -0.81 4.35 -4.70
C SER A 75 -2.29 4.03 -4.63
N ALA A 76 -2.96 4.67 -3.68
CA ALA A 76 -4.42 4.67 -3.55
C ALA A 76 -4.88 6.05 -3.05
N TYR A 77 -5.91 6.59 -3.68
CA TYR A 77 -6.49 7.90 -3.36
C TYR A 77 -7.99 7.80 -3.23
N LEU A 78 -8.52 8.32 -2.13
CA LEU A 78 -9.96 8.46 -1.94
C LEU A 78 -10.37 9.88 -2.32
N THR A 79 -11.30 10.01 -3.25
CA THR A 79 -11.82 11.31 -3.63
C THR A 79 -12.83 11.82 -2.60
N PRO A 80 -13.12 13.12 -2.55
CA PRO A 80 -14.16 13.69 -1.68
C PRO A 80 -15.57 13.13 -1.93
N PHE A 81 -15.78 12.50 -3.07
CA PHE A 81 -17.07 11.90 -3.47
C PHE A 81 -17.15 10.40 -3.13
N GLY A 82 -16.18 9.85 -2.39
CA GLY A 82 -16.17 8.45 -1.99
C GLY A 82 -15.70 7.47 -3.08
N TYR A 83 -15.07 7.95 -4.17
CA TYR A 83 -14.45 7.08 -5.15
C TYR A 83 -13.02 6.75 -4.72
N LEU A 84 -12.71 5.46 -4.65
CA LEU A 84 -11.34 4.99 -4.51
C LEU A 84 -10.71 4.84 -5.89
N ILE A 85 -9.55 5.46 -6.09
CA ILE A 85 -8.72 5.23 -7.27
C ILE A 85 -7.40 4.67 -6.78
N TRP A 86 -7.04 3.49 -7.26
CA TRP A 86 -5.89 2.73 -6.77
C TRP A 86 -5.15 2.00 -7.87
N SER A 87 -3.89 1.69 -7.63
CA SER A 87 -3.05 0.96 -8.57
C SER A 87 -2.85 -0.48 -8.14
N HIS A 88 -2.72 -1.39 -9.12
CA HIS A 88 -2.48 -2.80 -8.91
C HIS A 88 -1.31 -3.31 -9.74
N ARG A 89 -0.66 -4.36 -9.25
CA ARG A 89 0.26 -5.18 -10.03
C ARG A 89 -0.51 -6.16 -10.90
N PRO A 90 0.13 -6.77 -11.94
CA PRO A 90 -0.51 -7.83 -12.71
C PRO A 90 -0.97 -8.98 -11.82
N ALA A 91 -2.08 -9.62 -12.19
CA ALA A 91 -2.62 -10.77 -11.46
C ALA A 91 -1.67 -11.98 -11.48
N ASN A 92 -0.95 -12.16 -12.56
CA ASN A 92 0.04 -13.22 -12.71
C ASN A 92 1.42 -12.66 -12.36
N PHE A 93 2.19 -13.44 -11.59
CA PHE A 93 3.62 -13.22 -11.35
C PHE A 93 4.46 -13.42 -12.62
N GLN A 94 3.97 -13.03 -13.77
CA GLN A 94 4.84 -12.94 -14.93
C GLN A 94 6.00 -12.06 -14.51
N ARG A 95 7.19 -12.62 -14.65
CA ARG A 95 8.43 -11.87 -14.43
C ARG A 95 8.30 -10.59 -15.23
N ASP A 96 8.17 -9.51 -14.50
CA ASP A 96 8.24 -8.21 -15.11
C ASP A 96 9.54 -8.15 -15.90
N PRO A 97 9.49 -7.83 -17.19
CA PRO A 97 10.71 -7.65 -17.98
C PRO A 97 11.61 -6.59 -17.34
N ILE A 98 11.01 -5.66 -16.59
CA ILE A 98 11.71 -4.70 -15.76
C ILE A 98 11.45 -5.07 -14.31
N TRP A 99 12.45 -5.62 -13.65
CA TRP A 99 12.41 -5.74 -12.21
C TRP A 99 12.89 -4.42 -11.59
N ALA A 100 11.96 -3.59 -11.19
CA ALA A 100 12.23 -2.42 -10.38
C ALA A 100 11.18 -2.33 -9.28
N GLY A 101 11.57 -1.78 -8.13
CA GLY A 101 10.61 -1.40 -7.09
C GLY A 101 9.55 -0.48 -7.66
N GLY A 102 8.36 -0.47 -7.11
CA GLY A 102 7.31 0.44 -7.53
C GLY A 102 6.47 0.01 -8.73
N GLY A 103 6.60 -1.23 -9.18
CA GLY A 103 5.81 -1.73 -10.32
C GLY A 103 4.32 -1.66 -10.08
N GLY A 104 3.59 -1.10 -11.05
CA GLY A 104 2.14 -1.14 -11.23
C GLY A 104 1.82 -1.87 -12.54
N ALA A 105 0.58 -1.89 -12.91
CA ALA A 105 0.14 -2.36 -14.22
C ALA A 105 -1.25 -1.85 -14.54
N VAL A 106 -2.07 -1.66 -13.52
CA VAL A 106 -3.47 -1.28 -13.64
C VAL A 106 -3.73 -0.11 -12.71
N ILE A 107 -4.49 0.87 -13.18
CA ILE A 107 -5.15 1.87 -12.35
C ILE A 107 -6.65 1.60 -12.47
N GLU A 108 -7.34 1.57 -11.35
CA GLU A 108 -8.76 1.23 -11.30
C GLU A 108 -9.51 2.23 -10.42
N GLY A 109 -10.71 2.62 -10.85
CA GLY A 109 -11.65 3.45 -10.09
C GLY A 109 -12.83 2.64 -9.59
N ARG A 110 -13.14 2.75 -8.29
CA ARG A 110 -14.26 2.07 -7.62
C ARG A 110 -15.14 3.05 -6.87
N THR A 111 -16.41 2.71 -6.83
CA THR A 111 -17.39 3.41 -5.98
C THR A 111 -17.21 3.01 -4.50
N TRP A 112 -17.96 3.68 -3.63
CA TRP A 112 -17.97 3.34 -2.21
C TRP A 112 -18.43 1.90 -1.95
N ASP A 113 -19.40 1.40 -2.69
CA ASP A 113 -19.91 0.03 -2.61
C ASP A 113 -19.03 -1.01 -3.32
N ASN A 114 -17.79 -0.67 -3.61
CA ASN A 114 -16.79 -1.54 -4.21
C ASN A 114 -17.04 -1.93 -5.68
N THR A 115 -17.94 -1.24 -6.38
CA THR A 115 -18.20 -1.51 -7.80
C THR A 115 -17.14 -0.86 -8.69
N VAL A 116 -16.51 -1.64 -9.57
CA VAL A 116 -15.55 -1.14 -10.55
C VAL A 116 -16.27 -0.26 -11.57
N GLN A 117 -15.84 0.98 -11.73
CA GLN A 117 -16.38 1.91 -12.72
C GLN A 117 -15.54 1.94 -13.99
N TRP A 118 -14.23 1.90 -13.85
CA TRP A 118 -13.29 1.87 -14.94
C TRP A 118 -11.95 1.26 -14.50
N ASN A 119 -11.20 0.82 -15.47
CA ASN A 119 -9.78 0.49 -15.28
C ASN A 119 -8.97 0.87 -16.54
N TYR A 120 -7.70 1.11 -16.34
CA TYR A 120 -6.71 1.30 -17.38
C TYR A 120 -5.52 0.37 -17.11
N THR A 121 -5.10 -0.37 -18.12
CA THR A 121 -3.98 -1.30 -18.04
C THR A 121 -2.88 -0.89 -19.01
N LEU A 122 -1.67 -0.75 -18.51
CA LEU A 122 -0.45 -0.68 -19.31
C LEU A 122 0.59 -1.60 -18.66
N ASN A 123 0.81 -2.74 -19.29
CA ASN A 123 1.79 -3.74 -18.87
C ASN A 123 2.04 -4.73 -20.01
N ASP A 124 2.80 -4.29 -21.00
CA ASP A 124 3.12 -5.04 -22.20
C ASP A 124 4.59 -4.82 -22.61
N SER A 125 4.94 -5.24 -23.83
CA SER A 125 6.30 -5.08 -24.35
C SER A 125 6.70 -3.64 -24.68
N THR A 126 5.78 -2.71 -24.65
CA THR A 126 6.02 -1.30 -25.00
C THR A 126 6.11 -0.40 -23.78
N GLY A 127 5.46 -0.79 -22.67
CA GLY A 127 5.46 0.05 -21.46
C GLY A 127 4.76 -0.58 -20.27
N ARG A 128 4.91 0.09 -19.15
CA ARG A 128 4.34 -0.34 -17.89
C ARG A 128 4.12 0.81 -16.92
N LEU A 129 2.96 0.83 -16.28
CA LEU A 129 2.70 1.74 -15.16
C LEU A 129 3.60 1.43 -13.96
N HIS A 130 4.02 2.46 -13.26
CA HIS A 130 4.79 2.31 -12.02
C HIS A 130 4.58 3.47 -11.06
N HIS A 131 4.99 3.26 -9.82
CA HIS A 131 4.99 4.18 -8.70
C HIS A 131 3.64 4.86 -8.47
N ASP A 132 3.34 5.95 -9.18
CA ASP A 132 2.25 6.84 -8.79
C ASP A 132 1.43 7.36 -9.98
N PHE A 133 0.32 7.97 -9.64
CA PHE A 133 -0.54 8.71 -10.56
C PHE A 133 -1.17 9.89 -9.82
N ALA A 134 -1.61 10.89 -10.55
CA ALA A 134 -2.31 12.04 -10.01
C ALA A 134 -3.68 12.20 -10.69
N LEU A 135 -4.66 12.62 -9.91
CA LEU A 135 -5.96 13.01 -10.43
C LEU A 135 -5.91 14.50 -10.81
N THR A 136 -6.32 14.82 -12.00
CA THR A 136 -6.41 16.21 -12.44
C THR A 136 -7.78 16.82 -12.14
N ASN A 137 -7.85 18.13 -12.07
CA ASN A 137 -9.11 18.84 -11.89
C ASN A 137 -10.09 18.64 -13.08
N ALA A 138 -9.58 18.19 -14.22
CA ALA A 138 -10.40 17.87 -15.41
C ALA A 138 -11.02 16.46 -15.36
N GLY A 139 -10.79 15.71 -14.27
CA GLY A 139 -11.28 14.34 -14.12
C GLY A 139 -10.47 13.30 -14.90
N THR A 140 -9.27 13.65 -15.35
CA THR A 140 -8.33 12.72 -15.99
C THR A 140 -7.29 12.21 -14.99
N VAL A 141 -6.60 11.14 -15.35
CA VAL A 141 -5.50 10.59 -14.58
C VAL A 141 -4.20 10.84 -15.32
N LEU A 142 -3.24 11.46 -14.65
CA LEU A 142 -1.86 11.56 -15.10
C LEU A 142 -1.06 10.45 -14.40
N ALA A 143 -0.48 9.54 -15.16
CA ALA A 143 0.20 8.38 -14.62
C ALA A 143 1.65 8.30 -15.09
N ILE A 144 2.52 7.80 -14.21
CA ILE A 144 3.93 7.55 -14.54
C ILE A 144 4.04 6.16 -15.14
N ALA A 145 4.76 6.05 -16.26
CA ALA A 145 5.00 4.78 -16.93
C ALA A 145 6.47 4.66 -17.37
N TRP A 146 6.99 3.44 -17.36
CA TRP A 146 8.17 3.09 -18.14
C TRP A 146 7.76 2.88 -19.59
N GLU A 147 8.56 3.39 -20.50
CA GLU A 147 8.46 3.19 -21.93
C GLU A 147 9.70 2.49 -22.44
N ARG A 148 9.50 1.42 -23.19
CA ARG A 148 10.58 0.69 -23.80
C ARG A 148 11.02 1.38 -25.10
N ILE A 149 12.32 1.66 -25.16
CA ILE A 149 13.01 2.18 -26.35
C ILE A 149 13.98 1.11 -26.81
N ASP A 150 13.91 0.73 -28.08
CA ASP A 150 14.84 -0.26 -28.60
C ASP A 150 16.28 0.30 -28.72
N SER A 151 17.24 -0.61 -28.89
CA SER A 151 18.65 -0.25 -28.88
C SER A 151 19.05 0.69 -30.04
N LEU A 152 18.43 0.54 -31.20
CA LEU A 152 18.76 1.37 -32.37
C LEU A 152 18.31 2.80 -32.15
N ASP A 153 17.09 2.99 -31.68
CA ASP A 153 16.53 4.30 -31.37
C ASP A 153 17.28 4.97 -30.21
N ALA A 154 17.61 4.22 -29.17
CA ALA A 154 18.38 4.72 -28.04
C ALA A 154 19.79 5.20 -28.47
N ILE A 155 20.47 4.43 -29.32
CA ILE A 155 21.80 4.78 -29.85
C ILE A 155 21.69 5.99 -30.79
N ALA A 156 20.69 6.02 -31.66
CA ALA A 156 20.46 7.16 -32.54
C ALA A 156 20.19 8.45 -31.75
N ALA A 157 19.56 8.34 -30.57
CA ALA A 157 19.37 9.45 -29.62
C ALA A 157 20.64 9.77 -28.78
N GLY A 158 21.77 9.09 -29.01
CA GLY A 158 23.04 9.37 -28.34
C GLY A 158 23.37 8.49 -27.14
N ARG A 159 22.61 7.43 -26.90
CA ARG A 159 22.91 6.48 -25.80
C ARG A 159 24.18 5.70 -26.13
N ASN A 160 25.10 5.61 -25.17
CA ASN A 160 26.27 4.75 -25.31
C ASN A 160 25.87 3.27 -25.37
N PRO A 161 26.19 2.53 -26.45
CA PRO A 161 25.82 1.12 -26.58
C PRO A 161 26.32 0.21 -25.46
N ALA A 162 27.49 0.51 -24.88
CA ALA A 162 28.05 -0.26 -23.77
C ALA A 162 27.22 -0.15 -22.46
N LEU A 163 26.31 0.79 -22.40
CA LEU A 163 25.42 1.00 -21.24
C LEU A 163 23.96 0.51 -21.48
N LEU A 164 23.73 -0.12 -22.65
CA LEU A 164 22.44 -0.77 -22.93
C LEU A 164 22.49 -2.20 -22.39
N LYS A 165 21.82 -2.38 -21.25
CA LYS A 165 21.65 -3.70 -20.68
C LYS A 165 20.54 -4.42 -21.43
N ASP A 166 20.77 -5.67 -21.81
CA ASP A 166 19.81 -6.52 -22.51
C ASP A 166 19.31 -5.98 -23.87
N GLY A 167 20.02 -4.99 -24.44
CA GLY A 167 19.72 -4.44 -25.76
C GLY A 167 18.53 -3.50 -25.83
N GLU A 168 18.09 -2.98 -24.70
CA GLU A 168 16.95 -2.04 -24.62
C GLU A 168 17.15 -0.96 -23.55
N LEU A 169 16.46 0.13 -23.69
CA LEU A 169 16.39 1.22 -22.71
C LEU A 169 14.95 1.36 -22.25
N TRP A 170 14.79 1.48 -20.94
CA TRP A 170 13.51 1.85 -20.34
C TRP A 170 13.58 3.27 -19.83
N SER A 171 12.78 4.14 -20.39
CA SER A 171 12.69 5.55 -19.99
C SER A 171 11.39 5.81 -19.24
N GLU A 172 11.35 6.94 -18.54
CA GLU A 172 10.15 7.46 -17.90
C GLU A 172 9.32 8.23 -18.92
N ARG A 173 7.99 8.10 -18.80
CA ARG A 173 7.02 8.97 -19.46
C ARG A 173 5.79 9.24 -18.60
N LEU A 174 5.08 10.29 -18.91
CA LEU A 174 3.77 10.64 -18.38
C LEU A 174 2.69 10.46 -19.42
#